data_05ea315890996bb27aea87acb67fce5f
#
_entry.id   05ea315890996bb27aea87acb67fce5f
#
_cell.length_a   1.000
_cell.length_b   1.000
_cell.length_c   1.000
_cell.angle_alpha   90.00
_cell.angle_beta   90.00
_cell.angle_gamma   90.00
#
_symmetry.space_group_name_H-M   'P 1'
#
loop_
_entity.id
_entity.type
_entity.pdbx_description
1 polymer ?
#
loop_
_entity_poly.entity_id
_entity_poly.type
_entity_poly.pdbx_seq_one_letter_code
_entity_poly.pdbx_strand_id
1 'polypeptide(L)'
;YEKSEEDKVLYVAPRNKIEFELANVFQKLLAISPIGIDDNFFELGGDSLLAMNLQVELLKLNYKITYSDVFLNPTIRELEKIVIDNQKKINYEVNLDELKQFKEVLKNNCKMPDKLEREDMKNILITGTTGFLGVHVLREFLEKEDGKAYCIVRSEYGNDVKERIKKKLHFYFGKIYDKLIDNRIIIVKSNITEENLGLEENKIKKIFEDVSIVVNCAAKVAHYGNYNDFKKINIDVVEQLMKLCLKYKKRFYQISTEGIMGELFLDQEKLDSIGSTKIFKETDLYVNQPLDNVYIRSKFE
;
A
#
# COMPACT_ATOMS: atom_id res chain seq x y z
N TYR A 1 13.28 -14.31 41.40
CA TYR A 1 14.30 -13.28 41.14
C TYR A 1 13.77 -11.99 41.75
N GLU A 2 14.31 -11.59 42.90
CA GLU A 2 14.04 -10.28 43.49
C GLU A 2 14.76 -9.23 42.65
N LYS A 3 14.00 -8.27 42.04
CA LYS A 3 14.58 -7.10 41.39
C LYS A 3 15.30 -6.27 42.43
N SER A 4 16.52 -5.85 42.11
CA SER A 4 17.29 -4.92 42.95
C SER A 4 16.55 -3.58 43.09
N GLU A 5 16.70 -2.89 44.20
CA GLU A 5 16.01 -1.62 44.49
C GLU A 5 16.35 -0.48 43.53
N GLU A 6 17.35 -0.64 42.64
CA GLU A 6 17.80 0.35 41.68
C GLU A 6 16.98 0.37 40.37
N ASP A 7 16.10 -0.62 40.10
CA ASP A 7 15.34 -0.72 38.82
C ASP A 7 13.85 -0.31 39.00
N LYS A 8 13.48 0.35 40.06
CA LYS A 8 12.11 0.87 40.23
C LYS A 8 11.96 2.14 39.39
N VAL A 9 11.34 2.02 38.22
CA VAL A 9 10.83 3.18 37.48
C VAL A 9 9.91 3.96 38.43
N LEU A 10 10.27 5.20 38.72
CA LEU A 10 9.46 6.06 39.61
C LEU A 10 8.12 6.32 38.87
N TYR A 11 7.01 6.02 39.54
CA TYR A 11 5.68 6.30 39.00
C TYR A 11 5.54 7.77 38.61
N VAL A 12 5.28 8.03 37.34
CA VAL A 12 4.96 9.34 36.77
C VAL A 12 3.52 9.32 36.32
N ALA A 13 2.67 10.14 36.95
CA ALA A 13 1.26 10.22 36.59
C ALA A 13 1.03 10.82 35.19
N PRO A 14 -0.06 10.45 34.49
CA PRO A 14 -0.48 11.14 33.27
C PRO A 14 -0.65 12.65 33.46
N ARG A 15 -0.14 13.44 32.51
CA ARG A 15 -0.02 14.91 32.61
C ARG A 15 -1.07 15.66 31.76
N ASN A 16 -1.66 14.97 30.78
CA ASN A 16 -2.62 15.56 29.85
C ASN A 16 -3.68 14.53 29.44
N LYS A 17 -4.65 14.98 28.64
CA LYS A 17 -5.79 14.16 28.23
C LYS A 17 -5.36 12.89 27.49
N ILE A 18 -4.41 12.98 26.55
CA ILE A 18 -3.97 11.84 25.73
C ILE A 18 -3.29 10.79 26.62
N GLU A 19 -2.34 11.20 27.46
CA GLU A 19 -1.67 10.30 28.40
C GLU A 19 -2.68 9.63 29.35
N PHE A 20 -3.68 10.38 29.82
CA PHE A 20 -4.72 9.83 30.70
C PHE A 20 -5.58 8.78 29.98
N GLU A 21 -5.99 9.03 28.76
CA GLU A 21 -6.76 8.08 27.96
C GLU A 21 -5.93 6.83 27.60
N LEU A 22 -4.65 6.99 27.24
CA LEU A 22 -3.71 5.88 27.03
C LEU A 22 -3.54 5.04 28.30
N ALA A 23 -3.35 5.69 29.45
CA ALA A 23 -3.21 4.99 30.74
C ALA A 23 -4.45 4.19 31.11
N ASN A 24 -5.64 4.72 30.88
CA ASN A 24 -6.90 4.01 31.12
C ASN A 24 -7.01 2.75 30.24
N VAL A 25 -6.61 2.82 28.98
CA VAL A 25 -6.63 1.67 28.08
C VAL A 25 -5.59 0.61 28.52
N PHE A 26 -4.37 1.03 28.89
CA PHE A 26 -3.35 0.15 29.44
C PHE A 26 -3.86 -0.58 30.70
N GLN A 27 -4.40 0.16 31.67
CA GLN A 27 -4.94 -0.38 32.90
C GLN A 27 -6.06 -1.39 32.64
N LYS A 28 -6.96 -1.07 31.70
CA LYS A 28 -8.05 -1.96 31.28
C LYS A 28 -7.54 -3.28 30.74
N LEU A 29 -6.55 -3.23 29.83
CA LEU A 29 -6.04 -4.40 29.12
C LEU A 29 -5.13 -5.27 29.98
N LEU A 30 -4.29 -4.64 30.81
CA LEU A 30 -3.32 -5.33 31.66
C LEU A 30 -3.91 -5.73 33.03
N ALA A 31 -5.09 -5.22 33.39
CA ALA A 31 -5.72 -5.38 34.69
C ALA A 31 -4.82 -4.93 35.86
N ILE A 32 -4.02 -3.90 35.66
CA ILE A 32 -3.08 -3.32 36.64
C ILE A 32 -3.41 -1.82 36.79
N SER A 33 -3.35 -1.32 38.02
CA SER A 33 -3.52 0.11 38.32
C SER A 33 -2.79 0.47 39.63
N PRO A 34 -2.14 1.64 39.72
CA PRO A 34 -1.98 2.63 38.65
C PRO A 34 -0.85 2.26 37.68
N ILE A 35 -0.92 2.78 36.42
CA ILE A 35 0.14 2.69 35.42
C ILE A 35 0.69 4.09 35.19
N GLY A 36 2.00 4.25 35.29
CA GLY A 36 2.73 5.49 34.98
C GLY A 36 3.03 5.64 33.47
N ILE A 37 3.34 6.87 33.06
CA ILE A 37 3.58 7.14 31.65
C ILE A 37 4.90 6.57 31.13
N ASP A 38 5.83 6.21 32.01
CA ASP A 38 7.12 5.60 31.68
C ASP A 38 7.14 4.08 31.87
N ASP A 39 6.04 3.50 32.32
CA ASP A 39 5.91 2.06 32.46
C ASP A 39 5.83 1.38 31.08
N ASN A 40 6.61 0.29 30.93
CA ASN A 40 6.66 -0.46 29.69
C ASN A 40 5.52 -1.49 29.62
N PHE A 41 4.70 -1.42 28.57
CA PHE A 41 3.55 -2.28 28.34
C PHE A 41 3.87 -3.78 28.44
N PHE A 42 5.00 -4.22 27.86
CA PHE A 42 5.41 -5.61 27.83
C PHE A 42 5.98 -6.08 29.17
N GLU A 43 6.70 -5.21 29.88
CA GLU A 43 7.21 -5.51 31.23
C GLU A 43 6.09 -5.65 32.28
N LEU A 44 4.98 -4.94 32.04
CA LEU A 44 3.77 -5.06 32.86
C LEU A 44 2.92 -6.30 32.52
N GLY A 45 3.39 -7.16 31.63
CA GLY A 45 2.69 -8.41 31.26
C GLY A 45 1.89 -8.32 29.97
N GLY A 46 2.06 -7.24 29.19
CA GLY A 46 1.52 -7.15 27.83
C GLY A 46 2.17 -8.17 26.88
N ASP A 47 1.37 -8.74 26.03
CA ASP A 47 1.82 -9.65 24.95
C ASP A 47 1.35 -9.18 23.59
N SER A 48 1.66 -9.96 22.54
CA SER A 48 1.31 -9.66 21.17
C SER A 48 -0.21 -9.53 20.94
N LEU A 49 -1.02 -10.32 21.64
CA LEU A 49 -2.47 -10.29 21.53
C LEU A 49 -3.03 -9.03 22.21
N LEU A 50 -2.50 -8.71 23.39
CA LEU A 50 -2.88 -7.49 24.11
C LEU A 50 -2.44 -6.22 23.39
N ALA A 51 -1.29 -6.24 22.69
CA ALA A 51 -0.85 -5.13 21.84
C ALA A 51 -1.79 -4.90 20.63
N MET A 52 -2.33 -5.97 20.02
CA MET A 52 -3.37 -5.85 18.99
C MET A 52 -4.68 -5.28 19.58
N ASN A 53 -5.09 -5.74 20.76
CA ASN A 53 -6.26 -5.21 21.43
C ASN A 53 -6.07 -3.74 21.84
N LEU A 54 -4.86 -3.34 22.24
CA LEU A 54 -4.50 -1.95 22.51
C LEU A 54 -4.72 -1.07 21.28
N GLN A 55 -4.24 -1.49 20.12
CA GLN A 55 -4.49 -0.79 18.86
C GLN A 55 -5.98 -0.59 18.59
N VAL A 56 -6.79 -1.64 18.78
CA VAL A 56 -8.25 -1.59 18.56
C VAL A 56 -8.94 -0.63 19.54
N GLU A 57 -8.59 -0.69 20.82
CA GLU A 57 -9.18 0.20 21.85
C GLU A 57 -8.80 1.67 21.60
N LEU A 58 -7.54 1.94 21.21
CA LEU A 58 -7.09 3.29 20.88
C LEU A 58 -7.72 3.83 19.61
N LEU A 59 -8.01 2.98 18.64
CA LEU A 59 -8.73 3.37 17.43
C LEU A 59 -10.16 3.86 17.75
N LYS A 60 -10.85 3.25 18.73
CA LYS A 60 -12.17 3.73 19.22
C LYS A 60 -12.11 5.13 19.81
N LEU A 61 -10.96 5.55 20.35
CA LEU A 61 -10.69 6.90 20.83
C LEU A 61 -10.19 7.84 19.72
N ASN A 62 -10.22 7.37 18.46
CA ASN A 62 -9.67 8.07 17.28
C ASN A 62 -8.16 8.32 17.37
N TYR A 63 -7.42 7.48 18.10
CA TYR A 63 -5.97 7.47 18.17
C TYR A 63 -5.42 6.42 17.20
N LYS A 64 -4.77 6.89 16.13
CA LYS A 64 -4.25 6.04 15.07
C LYS A 64 -2.81 5.65 15.39
N ILE A 65 -2.65 4.49 15.99
CA ILE A 65 -1.36 3.83 16.20
C ILE A 65 -1.36 2.46 15.52
N THR A 66 -0.19 2.00 15.12
CA THR A 66 -0.03 0.67 14.55
C THR A 66 0.42 -0.33 15.64
N TYR A 67 0.19 -1.62 15.36
CA TYR A 67 0.77 -2.69 16.16
C TYR A 67 2.30 -2.53 16.32
N SER A 68 3.02 -2.18 15.23
CA SER A 68 4.46 -1.94 15.27
C SER A 68 4.84 -0.74 16.15
N ASP A 69 3.99 0.28 16.23
CA ASP A 69 4.27 1.44 17.08
C ASP A 69 4.30 1.06 18.55
N VAL A 70 3.42 0.13 18.97
CA VAL A 70 3.39 -0.36 20.36
C VAL A 70 4.68 -1.12 20.71
N PHE A 71 5.23 -1.90 19.76
CA PHE A 71 6.48 -2.62 19.98
C PHE A 71 7.71 -1.70 20.03
N LEU A 72 7.74 -0.70 19.17
CA LEU A 72 8.87 0.22 19.08
C LEU A 72 8.83 1.30 20.17
N ASN A 73 7.64 1.57 20.72
CA ASN A 73 7.37 2.66 21.65
C ASN A 73 6.43 2.16 22.76
N PRO A 74 6.91 1.26 23.64
CA PRO A 74 6.05 0.51 24.55
C PRO A 74 5.57 1.31 25.78
N THR A 75 5.87 2.60 25.88
CA THR A 75 5.45 3.46 26.99
C THR A 75 4.38 4.46 26.55
N ILE A 76 3.56 4.91 27.50
CA ILE A 76 2.53 5.91 27.26
C ILE A 76 3.13 7.22 26.75
N ARG A 77 4.27 7.63 27.29
CA ARG A 77 5.00 8.83 26.89
C ARG A 77 5.43 8.80 25.41
N GLU A 78 5.86 7.64 24.94
CA GLU A 78 6.28 7.45 23.56
C GLU A 78 5.09 7.38 22.60
N LEU A 79 4.04 6.63 22.98
CA LEU A 79 2.81 6.52 22.18
C LEU A 79 2.07 7.85 22.07
N GLU A 80 2.08 8.69 23.12
CA GLU A 80 1.54 10.05 23.04
C GLU A 80 2.13 10.86 21.89
N LYS A 81 3.47 10.83 21.73
CA LYS A 81 4.16 11.55 20.64
C LYS A 81 3.66 11.09 19.29
N ILE A 82 3.48 9.77 19.13
CA ILE A 82 2.97 9.19 17.88
C ILE A 82 1.53 9.63 17.64
N VAL A 83 0.69 9.61 18.66
CA VAL A 83 -0.71 10.09 18.55
C VAL A 83 -0.74 11.55 18.12
N ILE A 84 0.06 12.41 18.76
CA ILE A 84 0.14 13.84 18.42
C ILE A 84 0.64 14.05 16.99
N ASP A 85 1.69 13.34 16.59
CA ASP A 85 2.27 13.45 15.25
C ASP A 85 1.30 12.94 14.17
N ASN A 86 0.57 11.87 14.47
CA ASN A 86 -0.45 11.36 13.57
C ASN A 86 -1.66 12.30 13.47
N GLN A 87 -2.06 12.95 14.54
CA GLN A 87 -3.12 13.98 14.52
C GLN A 87 -2.70 15.25 13.75
N LYS A 88 -1.43 15.65 13.81
CA LYS A 88 -0.90 16.80 13.04
C LYS A 88 -0.76 16.51 11.55
N LYS A 89 -0.58 15.26 11.15
CA LYS A 89 -0.34 14.85 9.74
C LYS A 89 -1.61 14.81 8.88
N ILE A 90 -2.80 15.02 9.44
CA ILE A 90 -4.06 14.81 8.75
C ILE A 90 -4.79 16.14 8.48
N ASN A 91 -4.17 17.00 7.67
CA ASN A 91 -4.91 18.03 6.94
C ASN A 91 -4.56 17.90 5.44
N TYR A 92 -4.93 16.74 4.85
CA TYR A 92 -5.00 16.66 3.40
C TYR A 92 -6.36 17.24 2.97
N GLU A 93 -6.32 18.47 2.47
CA GLU A 93 -7.50 19.08 1.85
C GLU A 93 -7.58 18.62 0.39
N VAL A 94 -8.67 17.92 0.07
CA VAL A 94 -8.97 17.54 -1.31
C VAL A 94 -9.32 18.82 -2.07
N ASN A 95 -8.58 19.10 -3.14
CA ASN A 95 -8.93 20.20 -4.04
C ASN A 95 -10.15 19.81 -4.89
N LEU A 96 -11.33 20.10 -4.37
CA LEU A 96 -12.60 19.77 -5.02
C LEU A 96 -12.78 20.45 -6.38
N ASP A 97 -12.19 21.63 -6.60
CA ASP A 97 -12.32 22.35 -7.87
C ASP A 97 -11.44 21.71 -8.95
N GLU A 98 -10.24 21.25 -8.59
CA GLU A 98 -9.40 20.47 -9.48
C GLU A 98 -10.08 19.16 -9.87
N LEU A 99 -10.66 18.44 -8.91
CA LEU A 99 -11.41 17.20 -9.18
C LEU A 99 -12.63 17.44 -10.09
N LYS A 100 -13.33 18.55 -9.96
CA LYS A 100 -14.42 18.90 -10.89
C LYS A 100 -13.91 19.08 -12.32
N GLN A 101 -12.77 19.76 -12.50
CA GLN A 101 -12.14 19.92 -13.81
C GLN A 101 -11.76 18.57 -14.41
N PHE A 102 -11.11 17.67 -13.63
CA PHE A 102 -10.82 16.30 -14.08
C PHE A 102 -12.08 15.54 -14.46
N LYS A 103 -13.14 15.64 -13.68
CA LYS A 103 -14.43 14.97 -13.97
C LYS A 103 -15.00 15.40 -15.33
N GLU A 104 -14.93 16.68 -15.66
CA GLU A 104 -15.38 17.19 -16.98
C GLU A 104 -14.45 16.70 -18.11
N VAL A 105 -13.14 16.66 -17.90
CA VAL A 105 -12.19 16.09 -18.86
C VAL A 105 -12.48 14.60 -19.11
N LEU A 106 -12.74 13.82 -18.05
CA LEU A 106 -13.09 12.40 -18.17
C LEU A 106 -14.39 12.20 -18.95
N LYS A 107 -15.46 12.95 -18.64
CA LYS A 107 -16.74 12.86 -19.35
C LYS A 107 -16.60 13.13 -20.84
N ASN A 108 -15.75 14.09 -21.23
CA ASN A 108 -15.59 14.51 -22.59
C ASN A 108 -14.64 13.60 -23.40
N ASN A 109 -13.65 12.99 -22.75
CA ASN A 109 -12.57 12.24 -23.42
C ASN A 109 -12.63 10.73 -23.23
N CYS A 110 -13.29 10.23 -22.17
CA CYS A 110 -13.42 8.80 -21.92
C CYS A 110 -14.69 8.26 -22.56
N LYS A 111 -14.58 7.86 -23.82
CA LYS A 111 -15.63 7.04 -24.46
C LYS A 111 -15.30 5.59 -24.23
N MET A 112 -16.15 4.89 -23.47
CA MET A 112 -16.08 3.43 -23.42
C MET A 112 -16.38 2.90 -24.82
N PRO A 113 -15.55 1.99 -25.36
CA PRO A 113 -15.86 1.36 -26.63
C PRO A 113 -17.13 0.50 -26.48
N ASP A 114 -18.01 0.57 -27.45
CA ASP A 114 -19.27 -0.21 -27.47
C ASP A 114 -19.02 -1.72 -27.40
N LYS A 115 -17.84 -2.16 -27.77
CA LYS A 115 -17.39 -3.55 -27.73
C LYS A 115 -15.93 -3.62 -27.33
N LEU A 116 -15.64 -4.36 -26.25
CA LEU A 116 -14.26 -4.70 -25.89
C LEU A 116 -13.81 -5.87 -26.78
N GLU A 117 -13.08 -5.57 -27.83
CA GLU A 117 -12.41 -6.60 -28.63
C GLU A 117 -11.15 -7.07 -27.89
N ARG A 118 -10.99 -8.40 -27.80
CA ARG A 118 -9.75 -8.99 -27.29
C ARG A 118 -8.66 -8.73 -28.34
N GLU A 119 -7.68 -7.94 -27.95
CA GLU A 119 -6.48 -7.77 -28.77
C GLU A 119 -5.39 -8.75 -28.34
N ASP A 120 -4.59 -9.18 -29.32
CA ASP A 120 -3.43 -10.03 -29.08
C ASP A 120 -2.41 -9.35 -28.16
N MET A 121 -2.17 -9.97 -27.02
CA MET A 121 -1.11 -9.58 -26.07
C MET A 121 0.20 -10.20 -26.52
N LYS A 122 0.94 -9.50 -27.43
CA LYS A 122 2.20 -10.06 -27.96
C LYS A 122 3.26 -10.23 -26.88
N ASN A 123 3.79 -9.11 -26.39
CA ASN A 123 4.76 -9.11 -25.27
C ASN A 123 4.26 -8.12 -24.22
N ILE A 124 4.56 -8.39 -22.94
CA ILE A 124 4.13 -7.53 -21.83
C ILE A 124 5.30 -7.10 -20.95
N LEU A 125 5.16 -5.94 -20.34
CA LEU A 125 6.00 -5.49 -19.24
C LEU A 125 5.21 -5.61 -17.95
N ILE A 126 5.75 -6.31 -16.96
CA ILE A 126 5.12 -6.47 -15.64
C ILE A 126 6.05 -5.94 -14.56
N THR A 127 5.52 -5.08 -13.70
CA THR A 127 6.18 -4.70 -12.45
C THR A 127 5.58 -5.49 -11.28
N GLY A 128 6.31 -5.62 -10.18
CA GLY A 128 5.80 -6.31 -8.99
C GLY A 128 5.69 -7.83 -9.10
N THR A 129 6.37 -8.47 -10.04
CA THR A 129 6.34 -9.94 -10.29
C THR A 129 6.86 -10.79 -9.12
N THR A 130 7.56 -10.20 -8.16
CA THR A 130 7.97 -10.87 -6.92
C THR A 130 6.90 -10.81 -5.81
N GLY A 131 5.81 -10.07 -6.03
CA GLY A 131 4.63 -10.03 -5.18
C GLY A 131 3.62 -11.13 -5.48
N PHE A 132 2.61 -11.28 -4.63
CA PHE A 132 1.54 -12.27 -4.80
C PHE A 132 0.81 -12.11 -6.14
N LEU A 133 0.23 -10.95 -6.38
CA LEU A 133 -0.57 -10.73 -7.58
C LEU A 133 0.29 -10.76 -8.85
N GLY A 134 1.46 -10.11 -8.84
CA GLY A 134 2.31 -10.03 -10.02
C GLY A 134 2.80 -11.38 -10.53
N VAL A 135 3.09 -12.34 -9.63
CA VAL A 135 3.50 -13.69 -10.04
C VAL A 135 2.33 -14.49 -10.65
N HIS A 136 1.09 -14.25 -10.17
CA HIS A 136 -0.11 -14.89 -10.75
C HIS A 136 -0.47 -14.28 -12.11
N VAL A 137 -0.34 -12.97 -12.28
CA VAL A 137 -0.49 -12.30 -13.59
C VAL A 137 0.55 -12.83 -14.58
N LEU A 138 1.81 -12.98 -14.14
CA LEU A 138 2.87 -13.58 -14.97
C LEU A 138 2.49 -14.99 -15.41
N ARG A 139 2.06 -15.84 -14.48
CA ARG A 139 1.61 -17.20 -14.79
C ARG A 139 0.49 -17.22 -15.82
N GLU A 140 -0.56 -16.43 -15.59
CA GLU A 140 -1.73 -16.37 -16.46
C GLU A 140 -1.35 -15.99 -17.90
N PHE A 141 -0.46 -14.99 -18.02
CA PHE A 141 0.08 -14.61 -19.32
C PHE A 141 0.86 -15.75 -20.00
N LEU A 142 1.72 -16.45 -19.26
CA LEU A 142 2.53 -17.53 -19.82
C LEU A 142 1.68 -18.72 -20.27
N GLU A 143 0.53 -18.96 -19.67
CA GLU A 143 -0.38 -20.05 -20.00
C GLU A 143 -1.32 -19.71 -21.17
N LYS A 144 -1.68 -18.45 -21.33
CA LYS A 144 -2.69 -18.04 -22.32
C LYS A 144 -2.13 -17.38 -23.58
N GLU A 145 -0.91 -16.88 -23.50
CA GLU A 145 -0.29 -16.12 -24.58
C GLU A 145 1.10 -16.71 -24.88
N ASP A 146 1.58 -16.56 -26.10
CA ASP A 146 2.89 -17.08 -26.54
C ASP A 146 4.03 -16.07 -26.42
N GLY A 147 3.75 -14.84 -26.05
CA GLY A 147 4.68 -13.73 -25.96
C GLY A 147 5.69 -13.82 -24.85
N LYS A 148 6.54 -12.80 -24.75
CA LYS A 148 7.54 -12.60 -23.72
C LYS A 148 7.01 -11.67 -22.61
N ALA A 149 7.32 -11.98 -21.38
CA ALA A 149 7.07 -11.13 -20.22
C ALA A 149 8.38 -10.49 -19.74
N TYR A 150 8.50 -9.18 -19.87
CA TYR A 150 9.57 -8.40 -19.28
C TYR A 150 9.23 -8.11 -17.82
N CYS A 151 9.97 -8.71 -16.90
CA CYS A 151 9.74 -8.61 -15.46
C CYS A 151 10.75 -7.67 -14.82
N ILE A 152 10.34 -6.46 -14.43
CA ILE A 152 11.24 -5.56 -13.70
C ILE A 152 11.33 -6.02 -12.25
N VAL A 153 12.56 -6.30 -11.80
CA VAL A 153 12.85 -6.79 -10.46
C VAL A 153 13.94 -5.97 -9.80
N ARG A 154 13.63 -5.47 -8.61
CA ARG A 154 14.60 -4.73 -7.80
C ARG A 154 15.69 -5.66 -7.26
N SER A 155 16.94 -5.24 -7.39
CA SER A 155 18.05 -5.87 -6.69
C SER A 155 17.97 -5.53 -5.20
N GLU A 156 17.92 -6.52 -4.36
CA GLU A 156 18.13 -6.37 -2.91
C GLU A 156 19.52 -6.91 -2.56
N TYR A 157 20.11 -6.36 -1.50
CA TYR A 157 21.47 -6.67 -1.05
C TYR A 157 21.84 -8.16 -1.23
N GLY A 158 22.77 -8.43 -2.15
CA GLY A 158 23.36 -9.77 -2.36
C GLY A 158 22.47 -10.82 -3.05
N ASN A 159 21.19 -10.55 -3.33
CA ASN A 159 20.31 -11.51 -3.95
C ASN A 159 20.29 -11.38 -5.48
N ASP A 160 20.47 -12.50 -6.16
CA ASP A 160 20.25 -12.60 -7.60
C ASP A 160 18.76 -12.40 -7.92
N VAL A 161 18.47 -11.40 -8.78
CA VAL A 161 17.09 -11.09 -9.20
C VAL A 161 16.41 -12.27 -9.90
N LYS A 162 17.17 -13.13 -10.57
CA LYS A 162 16.69 -14.34 -11.21
C LYS A 162 16.21 -15.35 -10.17
N GLU A 163 16.99 -15.56 -9.12
CA GLU A 163 16.61 -16.46 -8.03
C GLU A 163 15.39 -15.94 -7.25
N ARG A 164 15.19 -14.63 -7.17
CA ARG A 164 13.98 -14.07 -6.53
C ARG A 164 12.70 -14.42 -7.30
N ILE A 165 12.66 -14.26 -8.61
CA ILE A 165 11.51 -14.69 -9.43
C ILE A 165 11.35 -16.20 -9.34
N LYS A 166 12.43 -16.95 -9.49
CA LYS A 166 12.42 -18.39 -9.45
C LYS A 166 11.85 -18.94 -8.14
N LYS A 167 12.30 -18.41 -7.00
CA LYS A 167 11.75 -18.76 -5.68
C LYS A 167 10.24 -18.50 -5.60
N LYS A 168 9.74 -17.39 -6.16
CA LYS A 168 8.31 -17.09 -6.16
C LYS A 168 7.51 -18.03 -7.06
N LEU A 169 8.01 -18.31 -8.25
CA LEU A 169 7.38 -19.30 -9.15
C LEU A 169 7.36 -20.69 -8.52
N HIS A 170 8.48 -21.12 -7.93
CA HIS A 170 8.55 -22.42 -7.25
C HIS A 170 7.59 -22.51 -6.06
N PHE A 171 7.48 -21.45 -5.27
CA PHE A 171 6.60 -21.43 -4.09
C PHE A 171 5.12 -21.63 -4.47
N TYR A 172 4.65 -21.00 -5.53
CA TYR A 172 3.24 -21.07 -5.92
C TYR A 172 2.93 -22.18 -6.94
N PHE A 173 3.87 -22.48 -7.84
CA PHE A 173 3.59 -23.31 -9.02
C PHE A 173 4.61 -24.45 -9.25
N GLY A 174 5.58 -24.64 -8.36
CA GLY A 174 6.65 -25.60 -8.58
C GLY A 174 7.61 -25.18 -9.70
N LYS A 175 8.32 -26.14 -10.28
CA LYS A 175 9.41 -25.89 -11.25
C LYS A 175 8.97 -25.85 -12.71
N ILE A 176 7.67 -25.84 -12.99
CA ILE A 176 7.14 -26.00 -14.35
C ILE A 176 7.55 -24.86 -15.30
N TYR A 177 7.82 -23.65 -14.74
CA TYR A 177 8.20 -22.47 -15.52
C TYR A 177 9.72 -22.26 -15.66
N ASP A 178 10.58 -23.13 -15.10
CA ASP A 178 12.04 -22.95 -15.13
C ASP A 178 12.60 -22.85 -16.55
N LYS A 179 12.06 -23.64 -17.48
CA LYS A 179 12.46 -23.60 -18.89
C LYS A 179 12.10 -22.32 -19.63
N LEU A 180 11.19 -21.52 -19.06
CA LEU A 180 10.76 -20.26 -19.66
C LEU A 180 11.61 -19.07 -19.19
N ILE A 181 12.41 -19.24 -18.14
CA ILE A 181 13.34 -18.20 -17.67
C ILE A 181 14.41 -17.97 -18.73
N ASP A 182 14.70 -16.70 -19.04
CA ASP A 182 15.56 -16.21 -20.12
C ASP A 182 15.04 -16.49 -21.55
N ASN A 183 13.99 -17.26 -21.70
CA ASN A 183 13.33 -17.48 -22.99
C ASN A 183 12.08 -16.61 -23.14
N ARG A 184 11.06 -16.89 -22.33
CA ARG A 184 9.81 -16.10 -22.30
C ARG A 184 9.69 -15.19 -21.10
N ILE A 185 10.36 -15.50 -19.98
CA ILE A 185 10.46 -14.63 -18.80
C ILE A 185 11.77 -13.87 -18.88
N ILE A 186 11.71 -12.63 -19.34
CA ILE A 186 12.88 -11.76 -19.50
C ILE A 186 13.03 -10.91 -18.23
N ILE A 187 14.04 -11.20 -17.42
CA ILE A 187 14.26 -10.52 -16.16
C ILE A 187 15.07 -9.25 -16.38
N VAL A 188 14.47 -8.12 -15.99
CA VAL A 188 15.07 -6.79 -16.07
C VAL A 188 15.42 -6.33 -14.65
N LYS A 189 16.72 -6.41 -14.33
CA LYS A 189 17.23 -5.89 -13.06
C LYS A 189 17.14 -4.37 -13.06
N SER A 190 16.33 -3.80 -12.17
CA SER A 190 16.19 -2.36 -12.03
C SER A 190 15.43 -1.97 -10.76
N ASN A 191 15.55 -0.70 -10.37
CA ASN A 191 14.76 -0.09 -9.31
C ASN A 191 13.75 0.90 -9.91
N ILE A 192 12.48 0.53 -9.94
CA ILE A 192 11.42 1.33 -10.54
C ILE A 192 11.19 2.69 -9.89
N THR A 193 11.70 2.92 -8.67
CA THR A 193 11.57 4.20 -7.96
C THR A 193 12.63 5.24 -8.38
N GLU A 194 13.57 4.85 -9.22
CA GLU A 194 14.57 5.74 -9.81
C GLU A 194 14.05 6.33 -11.11
N GLU A 195 14.67 7.44 -11.54
CA GLU A 195 14.33 8.07 -12.81
C GLU A 195 14.46 7.06 -13.97
N ASN A 196 13.58 7.17 -14.95
CA ASN A 196 13.51 6.23 -16.07
C ASN A 196 13.41 4.76 -15.63
N LEU A 197 12.69 4.50 -14.52
CA LEU A 197 12.57 3.18 -13.91
C LEU A 197 13.94 2.56 -13.54
N GLY A 198 14.98 3.38 -13.33
CA GLY A 198 16.35 2.94 -13.08
C GLY A 198 17.04 2.25 -14.28
N LEU A 199 16.59 2.53 -15.50
CA LEU A 199 17.12 1.96 -16.73
C LEU A 199 17.72 3.04 -17.64
N GLU A 200 18.73 2.64 -18.41
CA GLU A 200 19.26 3.47 -19.48
C GLU A 200 18.22 3.68 -20.59
N GLU A 201 18.22 4.87 -21.20
CA GLU A 201 17.23 5.26 -22.20
C GLU A 201 17.14 4.29 -23.39
N ASN A 202 18.28 3.80 -23.86
CA ASN A 202 18.33 2.81 -24.94
C ASN A 202 17.67 1.48 -24.56
N LYS A 203 17.77 1.07 -23.29
CA LYS A 203 17.15 -0.16 -22.78
C LYS A 203 15.64 0.02 -22.63
N ILE A 204 15.20 1.18 -22.13
CA ILE A 204 13.78 1.54 -22.10
C ILE A 204 13.19 1.50 -23.49
N LYS A 205 13.82 2.18 -24.44
CA LYS A 205 13.37 2.22 -25.84
C LYS A 205 13.16 0.81 -26.38
N LYS A 206 14.17 -0.07 -26.27
CA LYS A 206 14.08 -1.46 -26.74
C LYS A 206 12.92 -2.23 -26.11
N ILE A 207 12.72 -2.09 -24.79
CA ILE A 207 11.64 -2.78 -24.08
C ILE A 207 10.28 -2.24 -24.56
N PHE A 208 10.12 -0.91 -24.57
CA PHE A 208 8.85 -0.29 -24.93
C PHE A 208 8.51 -0.42 -26.42
N GLU A 209 9.48 -0.59 -27.32
CA GLU A 209 9.22 -0.92 -28.71
C GLU A 209 8.72 -2.37 -28.88
N ASP A 210 9.19 -3.30 -28.03
CA ASP A 210 8.87 -4.71 -28.14
C ASP A 210 7.56 -5.10 -27.43
N VAL A 211 7.20 -4.42 -26.32
CA VAL A 211 5.96 -4.73 -25.58
C VAL A 211 4.73 -4.05 -26.19
N SER A 212 3.58 -4.68 -26.05
CA SER A 212 2.28 -4.10 -26.42
C SER A 212 1.56 -3.51 -25.20
N ILE A 213 1.79 -4.09 -24.04
CA ILE A 213 1.05 -3.82 -22.78
C ILE A 213 2.02 -3.67 -21.63
N VAL A 214 1.70 -2.78 -20.69
CA VAL A 214 2.35 -2.61 -19.42
C VAL A 214 1.35 -2.91 -18.30
N VAL A 215 1.69 -3.83 -17.39
CA VAL A 215 0.88 -4.19 -16.23
C VAL A 215 1.64 -3.82 -14.96
N ASN A 216 1.12 -2.84 -14.21
CA ASN A 216 1.71 -2.42 -12.96
C ASN A 216 1.04 -3.11 -11.76
N CYS A 217 1.72 -4.14 -11.22
CA CYS A 217 1.34 -4.81 -9.99
C CYS A 217 2.19 -4.35 -8.79
N ALA A 218 3.17 -3.47 -9.02
CA ALA A 218 4.00 -2.96 -7.94
C ALA A 218 3.21 -1.96 -7.11
N ALA A 219 3.18 -2.18 -5.80
CA ALA A 219 2.59 -1.25 -4.84
C ALA A 219 3.20 -1.45 -3.45
N LYS A 220 3.24 -0.39 -2.66
CA LYS A 220 3.42 -0.48 -1.22
C LYS A 220 2.03 -0.65 -0.60
N VAL A 221 1.76 -1.85 -0.06
CA VAL A 221 0.47 -2.23 0.54
C VAL A 221 0.65 -2.38 2.05
N ALA A 222 0.59 -1.26 2.75
CA ALA A 222 0.55 -1.21 4.20
C ALA A 222 -0.44 -0.11 4.60
N HIS A 223 -1.19 -0.29 5.66
CA HIS A 223 -2.18 0.70 6.08
C HIS A 223 -1.55 1.92 6.76
N TYR A 224 -0.28 1.81 7.16
CA TYR A 224 0.45 2.80 7.93
C TYR A 224 1.90 2.94 7.45
N GLY A 225 2.49 4.11 7.69
CA GLY A 225 3.88 4.39 7.37
C GLY A 225 4.11 5.81 6.87
N ASN A 226 5.34 6.11 6.46
CA ASN A 226 5.68 7.41 5.91
C ASN A 226 5.05 7.58 4.52
N TYR A 227 4.26 8.63 4.34
CA TYR A 227 3.57 8.92 3.08
C TYR A 227 4.54 9.01 1.88
N ASN A 228 5.73 9.59 2.05
CA ASN A 228 6.70 9.71 0.96
C ASN A 228 7.14 8.35 0.39
N ASP A 229 7.17 7.31 1.23
CA ASP A 229 7.49 5.96 0.75
C ASP A 229 6.36 5.38 -0.12
N PHE A 230 5.10 5.68 0.23
CA PHE A 230 3.94 5.29 -0.58
C PHE A 230 3.92 6.09 -1.87
N LYS A 231 4.13 7.41 -1.78
CA LYS A 231 4.17 8.31 -2.93
C LYS A 231 5.16 7.82 -3.98
N LYS A 232 6.40 7.50 -3.58
CA LYS A 232 7.45 7.01 -4.49
C LYS A 232 7.03 5.79 -5.30
N ILE A 233 6.27 4.85 -4.69
CA ILE A 233 5.92 3.57 -5.35
C ILE A 233 4.54 3.63 -5.97
N ASN A 234 3.55 4.20 -5.27
CA ASN A 234 2.16 4.15 -5.70
C ASN A 234 1.76 5.31 -6.62
N ILE A 235 2.53 6.41 -6.61
CA ILE A 235 2.26 7.61 -7.44
C ILE A 235 3.39 7.83 -8.44
N ASP A 236 4.61 8.12 -7.98
CA ASP A 236 5.70 8.55 -8.88
C ASP A 236 6.07 7.46 -9.91
N VAL A 237 6.04 6.18 -9.52
CA VAL A 237 6.25 5.05 -10.44
C VAL A 237 5.11 4.95 -11.46
N VAL A 238 3.86 5.14 -11.03
CA VAL A 238 2.69 5.10 -11.92
C VAL A 238 2.78 6.21 -12.95
N GLU A 239 3.10 7.44 -12.53
CA GLU A 239 3.30 8.56 -13.45
C GLU A 239 4.41 8.30 -14.48
N GLN A 240 5.55 7.73 -14.05
CA GLN A 240 6.63 7.39 -14.97
C GLN A 240 6.19 6.36 -16.01
N LEU A 241 5.51 5.29 -15.57
CA LEU A 241 4.98 4.25 -16.46
C LEU A 241 3.95 4.82 -17.43
N MET A 242 3.05 5.68 -16.96
CA MET A 242 2.06 6.34 -17.81
C MET A 242 2.72 7.24 -18.85
N LYS A 243 3.70 8.07 -18.47
CA LYS A 243 4.47 8.91 -19.40
C LYS A 243 5.15 8.08 -20.49
N LEU A 244 5.76 6.96 -20.12
CA LEU A 244 6.37 6.03 -21.08
C LEU A 244 5.33 5.36 -21.97
N CYS A 245 4.21 4.90 -21.42
CA CYS A 245 3.13 4.31 -22.19
C CYS A 245 2.54 5.30 -23.22
N LEU A 246 2.36 6.57 -22.85
CA LEU A 246 1.94 7.63 -23.76
C LEU A 246 2.99 7.89 -24.87
N LYS A 247 4.27 8.02 -24.49
CA LYS A 247 5.39 8.24 -25.45
C LYS A 247 5.46 7.15 -26.50
N TYR A 248 5.31 5.88 -26.09
CA TYR A 248 5.45 4.71 -26.97
C TYR A 248 4.11 4.13 -27.45
N LYS A 249 2.98 4.79 -27.12
CA LYS A 249 1.62 4.36 -27.48
C LYS A 249 1.32 2.93 -27.03
N LYS A 250 1.56 2.63 -25.74
CA LYS A 250 1.31 1.33 -25.14
C LYS A 250 0.09 1.38 -24.22
N ARG A 251 -0.60 0.25 -24.10
CA ARG A 251 -1.67 0.10 -23.12
C ARG A 251 -1.09 -0.01 -21.73
N PHE A 252 -1.79 0.58 -20.76
CA PHE A 252 -1.38 0.57 -19.37
C PHE A 252 -2.51 0.02 -18.51
N TYR A 253 -2.19 -0.99 -17.71
CA TYR A 253 -3.08 -1.56 -16.72
C TYR A 253 -2.52 -1.34 -15.33
N GLN A 254 -3.24 -0.54 -14.52
CA GLN A 254 -2.90 -0.25 -13.14
C GLN A 254 -3.73 -1.13 -12.20
N ILE A 255 -3.05 -1.88 -11.34
CA ILE A 255 -3.73 -2.56 -10.24
C ILE A 255 -3.98 -1.54 -9.13
N SER A 256 -5.25 -1.27 -8.87
CA SER A 256 -5.72 -0.40 -7.81
C SER A 256 -6.31 -1.21 -6.65
N THR A 257 -7.22 -0.63 -5.88
CA THR A 257 -7.88 -1.25 -4.73
C THR A 257 -9.34 -0.83 -4.67
N GLU A 258 -10.22 -1.70 -4.20
CA GLU A 258 -11.60 -1.37 -3.89
C GLU A 258 -11.72 -0.33 -2.75
N GLY A 259 -10.72 -0.26 -1.86
CA GLY A 259 -10.69 0.71 -0.78
C GLY A 259 -10.79 2.17 -1.21
N ILE A 260 -10.51 2.50 -2.48
CA ILE A 260 -10.74 3.85 -3.02
C ILE A 260 -12.22 4.19 -3.20
N MET A 261 -13.13 3.23 -3.09
CA MET A 261 -14.58 3.48 -3.13
C MET A 261 -15.10 4.13 -1.83
N GLY A 262 -14.28 4.23 -0.78
CA GLY A 262 -14.63 4.84 0.49
C GLY A 262 -15.56 3.98 1.35
N GLU A 263 -15.96 4.52 2.50
CA GLU A 263 -16.84 3.85 3.47
C GLU A 263 -18.31 3.96 3.13
N LEU A 264 -18.69 4.66 2.08
CA LEU A 264 -20.07 4.89 1.67
C LEU A 264 -20.86 3.59 1.46
N PHE A 265 -20.19 2.47 1.16
CA PHE A 265 -20.81 1.17 0.96
C PHE A 265 -20.97 0.35 2.25
N LEU A 266 -20.35 0.79 3.36
CA LEU A 266 -20.41 0.08 4.65
C LEU A 266 -21.50 0.63 5.58
N ASP A 267 -22.04 1.82 5.26
CA ASP A 267 -23.02 2.51 6.09
C ASP A 267 -24.41 2.47 5.39
N GLN A 268 -25.25 1.51 5.79
CA GLN A 268 -26.56 1.31 5.19
C GLN A 268 -27.46 2.55 5.35
N GLU A 269 -27.37 3.26 6.47
CA GLU A 269 -28.16 4.49 6.68
C GLU A 269 -27.74 5.60 5.71
N LYS A 270 -26.44 5.72 5.41
CA LYS A 270 -25.94 6.64 4.37
C LYS A 270 -26.33 6.18 2.97
N LEU A 271 -26.30 4.88 2.68
CA LEU A 271 -26.76 4.33 1.41
C LEU A 271 -28.26 4.64 1.19
N ASP A 272 -29.08 4.48 2.21
CA ASP A 272 -30.52 4.76 2.16
C ASP A 272 -30.79 6.26 1.99
N SER A 273 -29.96 7.13 2.58
CA SER A 273 -30.09 8.60 2.46
C SER A 273 -29.75 9.15 1.07
N ILE A 274 -28.95 8.42 0.28
CA ILE A 274 -28.54 8.83 -1.09
C ILE A 274 -29.30 8.04 -2.19
N GLY A 275 -30.30 7.23 -1.80
CA GLY A 275 -31.06 6.39 -2.73
C GLY A 275 -30.28 5.14 -3.14
N SER A 276 -30.64 4.03 -2.62
CA SER A 276 -29.95 2.74 -2.45
C SER A 276 -29.41 2.00 -3.69
N THR A 277 -29.19 2.66 -4.82
CA THR A 277 -28.68 2.01 -6.05
C THR A 277 -27.56 2.80 -6.72
N LYS A 278 -26.77 3.55 -5.96
CA LYS A 278 -25.64 4.27 -6.55
C LYS A 278 -24.53 3.30 -6.91
N ILE A 279 -24.48 2.95 -8.19
CA ILE A 279 -23.32 2.25 -8.75
C ILE A 279 -22.14 3.22 -8.77
N PHE A 280 -21.04 2.88 -8.11
CA PHE A 280 -19.79 3.62 -8.20
C PHE A 280 -19.26 3.53 -9.63
N LYS A 281 -18.91 4.68 -10.21
CA LYS A 281 -18.41 4.79 -11.57
C LYS A 281 -17.01 5.39 -11.56
N GLU A 282 -16.25 5.15 -12.61
CA GLU A 282 -14.90 5.74 -12.82
C GLU A 282 -14.92 7.27 -12.81
N THR A 283 -16.08 7.88 -13.00
CA THR A 283 -16.28 9.35 -12.93
C THR A 283 -16.57 9.86 -11.51
N ASP A 284 -16.75 8.96 -10.55
CA ASP A 284 -16.97 9.34 -9.13
C ASP A 284 -15.63 9.40 -8.41
N LEU A 285 -14.89 10.49 -8.63
CA LEU A 285 -13.50 10.64 -8.19
C LEU A 285 -13.38 10.77 -6.68
N TYR A 286 -14.21 11.60 -6.04
CA TYR A 286 -14.18 11.78 -4.58
C TYR A 286 -15.54 11.43 -3.96
N VAL A 287 -15.53 10.46 -3.07
CA VAL A 287 -16.71 9.93 -2.35
C VAL A 287 -16.39 9.71 -0.86
N ASN A 288 -15.71 10.68 -0.24
CA ASN A 288 -15.25 10.63 1.15
C ASN A 288 -14.34 9.42 1.44
N GLN A 289 -13.37 9.17 0.58
CA GLN A 289 -12.33 8.18 0.85
C GLN A 289 -11.61 8.51 2.16
N PRO A 290 -11.26 7.50 2.97
CA PRO A 290 -10.49 7.70 4.21
C PRO A 290 -9.03 8.03 3.88
N LEU A 291 -8.77 9.28 3.45
CA LEU A 291 -7.46 9.75 2.97
C LEU A 291 -6.42 9.95 4.09
N ASP A 292 -6.82 9.77 5.31
CA ASP A 292 -5.95 9.60 6.47
C ASP A 292 -5.23 8.24 6.47
N ASN A 293 -5.79 7.23 5.82
CA ASN A 293 -5.09 6.00 5.50
C ASN A 293 -4.11 6.25 4.36
N VAL A 294 -2.82 6.20 4.65
CA VAL A 294 -1.74 6.51 3.67
C VAL A 294 -1.79 5.63 2.42
N TYR A 295 -2.25 4.38 2.53
CA TYR A 295 -2.41 3.49 1.38
C TYR A 295 -3.55 3.96 0.49
N ILE A 296 -4.74 4.18 1.07
CA ILE A 296 -5.91 4.65 0.32
C ILE A 296 -5.60 6.00 -0.33
N ARG A 297 -5.00 6.93 0.41
CA ARG A 297 -4.56 8.22 -0.12
C ARG A 297 -3.64 8.06 -1.33
N SER A 298 -2.60 7.25 -1.22
CA SER A 298 -1.64 7.04 -2.31
C SER A 298 -2.20 6.28 -3.52
N LYS A 299 -3.35 5.65 -3.38
CA LYS A 299 -4.08 5.01 -4.48
C LYS A 299 -5.14 5.93 -5.08
N PHE A 300 -5.62 6.89 -4.31
CA PHE A 300 -6.55 7.92 -4.75
C PHE A 300 -5.84 9.00 -5.58
N GLU A 301 -4.68 9.51 -5.10
CA GLU A 301 -3.83 10.46 -5.83
C GLU A 301 -3.21 9.83 -7.08
#